data_f1cad440f503d73d1af84d21a072b74e
#
_entry.id   f1cad440f503d73d1af84d21a072b74e
#
_cell.length_a   1.000
_cell.length_b   1.000
_cell.length_c   1.000
_cell.angle_alpha   90.00
_cell.angle_beta   90.00
_cell.angle_gamma   90.00
#
_symmetry.space_group_name_H-M   'P 1'
#
loop_
_entity.id
_entity.type
_entity.pdbx_description
1 polymer ?
#
loop_
_entity_poly.entity_id
_entity_poly.type
_entity_poly.pdbx_seq_one_letter_code
_entity_poly.pdbx_strand_id
1 'polypeptide(L)'
;MDLKSLKRTFEISFRKLYPNISFENNSFPNDYKLLFPHLMTEDFNKVSGFLKNGDGSPLNEIYKINSSTSLAVYYYTLLEKENPDKIKGIKFEHKIGIPLIEEKVKKNYPNDLLKEANLDVFFEMNNTLYFVESKFLEPYYSSTNALSEKYLDIRNYGDNAEIWVHYANLLNENIKDYSIYNITQMFKHLLAIYNHREKWNYCPNLVLLNVGWEITDKFIDLIESKRSVSYIVKRNKLLEEQKNKGIELLNKIISDLKWENCGVKFQHYNEENMLGKIRNNQFFEDFSKRYLFSI
;
A
#
# COMPACT_ATOMS: atom_id res chain seq x y z
N MET A 1 -22.62 3.74 11.19
CA MET A 1 -22.71 3.37 9.79
C MET A 1 -21.92 2.13 9.55
N ASP A 2 -22.48 1.31 8.74
CA ASP A 2 -21.96 -0.03 8.55
C ASP A 2 -21.00 -0.03 7.34
N LEU A 3 -19.74 -0.27 7.60
CA LEU A 3 -18.69 -0.58 6.65
C LEU A 3 -19.09 -1.68 5.65
N LYS A 4 -19.96 -2.58 6.08
CA LYS A 4 -20.60 -3.57 5.22
C LYS A 4 -21.25 -2.92 4.00
N SER A 5 -21.78 -1.69 4.14
CA SER A 5 -22.42 -0.96 3.04
C SER A 5 -21.42 -0.60 1.93
N LEU A 6 -20.22 -0.09 2.26
CA LEU A 6 -19.21 0.24 1.26
C LEU A 6 -18.73 -1.01 0.51
N LYS A 7 -18.32 -2.03 1.26
CA LYS A 7 -17.93 -3.32 0.66
C LYS A 7 -19.03 -3.90 -0.20
N ARG A 8 -20.28 -3.90 0.30
CA ARG A 8 -21.44 -4.43 -0.42
C ARG A 8 -21.69 -3.64 -1.71
N THR A 9 -21.62 -2.31 -1.68
CA THR A 9 -21.78 -1.49 -2.88
C THR A 9 -20.72 -1.83 -3.91
N PHE A 10 -19.45 -1.91 -3.48
CA PHE A 10 -18.36 -2.32 -4.35
C PHE A 10 -18.62 -3.72 -4.97
N GLU A 11 -18.95 -4.69 -4.13
CA GLU A 11 -19.24 -6.07 -4.56
C GLU A 11 -20.41 -6.17 -5.53
N ILE A 12 -21.49 -5.43 -5.29
CA ILE A 12 -22.65 -5.41 -6.19
C ILE A 12 -22.28 -4.77 -7.53
N SER A 13 -21.60 -3.64 -7.51
CA SER A 13 -21.18 -2.94 -8.72
C SER A 13 -20.21 -3.78 -9.54
N PHE A 14 -19.26 -4.43 -8.87
CA PHE A 14 -18.32 -5.34 -9.50
C PHE A 14 -19.01 -6.55 -10.16
N ARG A 15 -19.99 -7.17 -9.48
CA ARG A 15 -20.78 -8.28 -10.04
C ARG A 15 -21.60 -7.88 -11.27
N LYS A 16 -22.08 -6.63 -11.31
CA LYS A 16 -22.78 -6.10 -12.50
C LYS A 16 -21.89 -5.99 -13.73
N LEU A 17 -20.56 -5.75 -13.54
CA LEU A 17 -19.58 -5.74 -14.63
C LEU A 17 -19.33 -7.15 -15.20
N TYR A 18 -19.55 -8.18 -14.42
CA TYR A 18 -19.28 -9.58 -14.79
C TYR A 18 -20.50 -10.49 -14.56
N PRO A 19 -21.63 -10.26 -15.28
CA PRO A 19 -22.89 -10.97 -15.04
C PRO A 19 -22.79 -12.48 -15.26
N ASN A 20 -21.84 -12.92 -16.07
CA ASN A 20 -21.64 -14.34 -16.42
C ASN A 20 -20.62 -15.06 -15.52
N ILE A 21 -20.05 -14.38 -14.52
CA ILE A 21 -19.09 -14.98 -13.60
C ILE A 21 -19.81 -15.35 -12.29
N SER A 22 -19.69 -16.60 -11.89
CA SER A 22 -20.13 -17.06 -10.56
C SER A 22 -19.07 -16.70 -9.53
N PHE A 23 -19.41 -15.85 -8.57
CA PHE A 23 -18.53 -15.47 -7.47
C PHE A 23 -18.89 -16.28 -6.22
N GLU A 24 -17.92 -16.99 -5.69
CA GLU A 24 -18.04 -17.68 -4.41
C GLU A 24 -17.42 -16.85 -3.29
N ASN A 25 -18.17 -16.56 -2.22
CA ASN A 25 -17.68 -15.78 -1.08
C ASN A 25 -16.95 -14.48 -1.47
N ASN A 26 -17.45 -13.76 -2.47
CA ASN A 26 -16.84 -12.54 -3.02
C ASN A 26 -15.44 -12.76 -3.63
N SER A 27 -15.18 -13.97 -4.07
CA SER A 27 -13.96 -14.31 -4.82
C SER A 27 -14.30 -14.68 -6.26
N PHE A 28 -13.40 -14.32 -7.17
CA PHE A 28 -13.42 -14.89 -8.52
C PHE A 28 -13.26 -16.41 -8.45
N PRO A 29 -13.74 -17.14 -9.44
CA PRO A 29 -13.28 -18.48 -9.68
C PRO A 29 -11.76 -18.55 -9.67
N ASN A 30 -11.19 -19.67 -9.28
CA ASN A 30 -9.74 -19.87 -9.22
C ASN A 30 -9.12 -19.93 -10.64
N ASP A 31 -9.36 -18.87 -11.41
CA ASP A 31 -8.85 -18.66 -12.76
C ASP A 31 -8.22 -17.26 -12.83
N TYR A 32 -6.88 -17.23 -12.83
CA TYR A 32 -6.14 -15.99 -12.89
C TYR A 32 -6.36 -15.19 -14.19
N LYS A 33 -6.74 -15.84 -15.29
CA LYS A 33 -7.01 -15.15 -16.56
C LYS A 33 -8.23 -14.24 -16.48
N LEU A 34 -9.19 -14.59 -15.64
CA LEU A 34 -10.33 -13.70 -15.35
C LEU A 34 -9.92 -12.49 -14.51
N LEU A 35 -8.97 -12.68 -13.59
CA LEU A 35 -8.45 -11.62 -12.73
C LEU A 35 -7.49 -10.70 -13.48
N PHE A 36 -6.53 -11.30 -14.17
CA PHE A 36 -5.40 -10.61 -14.79
C PHE A 36 -5.30 -11.01 -16.27
N PRO A 37 -6.23 -10.55 -17.12
CA PRO A 37 -6.28 -10.96 -18.54
C PRO A 37 -5.04 -10.57 -19.33
N HIS A 38 -4.24 -9.64 -18.81
CA HIS A 38 -2.99 -9.19 -19.41
C HIS A 38 -1.79 -10.09 -19.10
N LEU A 39 -1.89 -11.00 -18.10
CA LEU A 39 -0.78 -11.85 -17.69
C LEU A 39 -0.73 -13.15 -18.47
N MET A 40 0.48 -13.52 -18.90
CA MET A 40 0.78 -14.87 -19.38
C MET A 40 0.94 -15.81 -18.17
N THR A 41 0.86 -17.12 -18.41
CA THR A 41 1.00 -18.13 -17.36
C THR A 41 2.32 -18.02 -16.59
N GLU A 42 3.41 -17.72 -17.29
CA GLU A 42 4.74 -17.57 -16.69
C GLU A 42 4.81 -16.36 -15.76
N ASP A 43 4.22 -15.23 -16.18
CA ASP A 43 4.15 -14.01 -15.36
C ASP A 43 3.33 -14.25 -14.10
N PHE A 44 2.18 -14.91 -14.24
CA PHE A 44 1.35 -15.25 -13.08
C PHE A 44 2.06 -16.20 -12.11
N ASN A 45 2.82 -17.18 -12.62
CA ASN A 45 3.62 -18.09 -11.78
C ASN A 45 4.70 -17.32 -11.00
N LYS A 46 5.35 -16.33 -11.64
CA LYS A 46 6.31 -15.45 -10.97
C LYS A 46 5.64 -14.65 -9.85
N VAL A 47 4.50 -14.01 -10.12
CA VAL A 47 3.71 -13.28 -9.12
C VAL A 47 3.30 -14.20 -7.98
N SER A 48 2.75 -15.36 -8.28
CA SER A 48 2.34 -16.36 -7.28
C SER A 48 3.49 -16.81 -6.39
N GLY A 49 4.70 -16.89 -6.97
CA GLY A 49 5.92 -17.20 -6.22
C GLY A 49 6.23 -16.12 -5.15
N PHE A 50 6.05 -14.85 -5.45
CA PHE A 50 6.20 -13.78 -4.47
C PHE A 50 5.12 -13.87 -3.38
N LEU A 51 3.85 -14.01 -3.78
CA LEU A 51 2.71 -14.01 -2.86
C LEU A 51 2.71 -15.19 -1.88
N LYS A 52 3.30 -16.33 -2.25
CA LYS A 52 3.45 -17.48 -1.34
C LYS A 52 4.29 -17.17 -0.11
N ASN A 53 5.23 -16.21 -0.23
CA ASN A 53 6.16 -15.84 0.83
C ASN A 53 5.71 -14.60 1.61
N GLY A 54 4.58 -14.01 1.23
CA GLY A 54 4.02 -12.83 1.89
C GLY A 54 3.33 -13.13 3.22
N ASP A 55 3.18 -12.11 4.04
CA ASP A 55 2.48 -12.19 5.31
C ASP A 55 0.95 -12.19 5.10
N GLY A 56 0.20 -12.96 5.88
CA GLY A 56 -1.26 -12.96 5.85
C GLY A 56 -1.91 -13.73 4.69
N SER A 57 -1.18 -14.61 4.01
CA SER A 57 -1.67 -15.47 2.92
C SER A 57 -2.16 -14.69 1.69
N PRO A 58 -1.38 -13.75 1.14
CA PRO A 58 -1.81 -12.89 0.03
C PRO A 58 -2.19 -13.67 -1.22
N LEU A 59 -1.64 -14.87 -1.43
CA LEU A 59 -2.04 -15.74 -2.54
C LEU A 59 -3.51 -16.16 -2.47
N ASN A 60 -4.05 -16.34 -1.26
CA ASN A 60 -5.48 -16.67 -1.07
C ASN A 60 -6.35 -15.40 -1.23
N GLU A 61 -5.81 -14.25 -0.88
CA GLU A 61 -6.51 -12.97 -0.98
C GLU A 61 -6.61 -12.44 -2.43
N ILE A 62 -5.70 -12.86 -3.32
CA ILE A 62 -5.61 -12.34 -4.69
C ILE A 62 -6.90 -12.57 -5.51
N TYR A 63 -7.68 -13.56 -5.17
CA TYR A 63 -8.96 -13.87 -5.85
C TYR A 63 -10.15 -13.08 -5.29
N LYS A 64 -9.99 -12.37 -4.18
CA LYS A 64 -11.06 -11.55 -3.62
C LYS A 64 -11.22 -10.27 -4.43
N ILE A 65 -12.47 -9.93 -4.78
CA ILE A 65 -12.78 -8.73 -5.58
C ILE A 65 -12.41 -7.41 -4.89
N ASN A 66 -12.29 -7.43 -3.56
CA ASN A 66 -11.97 -6.26 -2.73
C ASN A 66 -10.57 -6.35 -2.09
N SER A 67 -9.65 -7.07 -2.72
CA SER A 67 -8.28 -7.27 -2.25
C SER A 67 -7.35 -6.14 -2.69
N SER A 68 -6.63 -5.52 -1.76
CA SER A 68 -5.54 -4.59 -2.06
C SER A 68 -4.40 -5.27 -2.82
N THR A 69 -4.11 -6.52 -2.51
CA THR A 69 -3.12 -7.33 -3.24
C THR A 69 -3.52 -7.50 -4.70
N SER A 70 -4.81 -7.83 -4.98
CA SER A 70 -5.31 -7.97 -6.34
C SER A 70 -5.19 -6.67 -7.13
N LEU A 71 -5.58 -5.56 -6.51
CA LEU A 71 -5.47 -4.21 -7.08
C LEU A 71 -4.00 -3.88 -7.42
N ALA A 72 -3.09 -4.08 -6.48
CA ALA A 72 -1.67 -3.82 -6.66
C ALA A 72 -1.06 -4.70 -7.75
N VAL A 73 -1.32 -6.00 -7.74
CA VAL A 73 -0.81 -6.93 -8.75
C VAL A 73 -1.30 -6.52 -10.13
N TYR A 74 -2.60 -6.25 -10.30
CA TYR A 74 -3.13 -5.84 -11.60
C TYR A 74 -2.44 -4.58 -12.11
N TYR A 75 -2.40 -3.54 -11.29
CA TYR A 75 -1.85 -2.23 -11.67
C TYR A 75 -0.36 -2.31 -12.02
N TYR A 76 0.45 -2.90 -11.14
CA TYR A 76 1.91 -2.88 -11.32
C TYR A 76 2.39 -3.86 -12.40
N THR A 77 1.74 -5.00 -12.60
CA THR A 77 2.09 -5.89 -13.72
C THR A 77 1.66 -5.30 -15.06
N LEU A 78 0.55 -4.56 -15.10
CA LEU A 78 0.16 -3.83 -16.29
C LEU A 78 1.15 -2.68 -16.59
N LEU A 79 1.57 -1.95 -15.55
CA LEU A 79 2.56 -0.89 -15.65
C LEU A 79 3.91 -1.40 -16.18
N GLU A 80 4.39 -2.55 -15.70
CA GLU A 80 5.61 -3.22 -16.21
C GLU A 80 5.47 -3.59 -17.68
N LYS A 81 4.35 -4.19 -18.05
CA LYS A 81 4.06 -4.60 -19.44
C LYS A 81 4.07 -3.44 -20.41
N GLU A 82 3.53 -2.28 -19.99
CA GLU A 82 3.47 -1.07 -20.82
C GLU A 82 4.80 -0.28 -20.86
N ASN A 83 5.70 -0.55 -19.90
CA ASN A 83 6.96 0.18 -19.77
C ASN A 83 8.15 -0.76 -19.52
N PRO A 84 8.36 -1.81 -20.34
CA PRO A 84 9.35 -2.85 -20.07
C PRO A 84 10.80 -2.33 -20.01
N ASP A 85 11.09 -1.26 -20.78
CA ASP A 85 12.43 -0.66 -20.80
C ASP A 85 12.71 0.25 -19.60
N LYS A 86 11.68 0.70 -18.91
CA LYS A 86 11.79 1.68 -17.81
C LYS A 86 11.67 1.05 -16.43
N ILE A 87 10.85 0.01 -16.31
CA ILE A 87 10.57 -0.66 -15.04
C ILE A 87 11.37 -1.95 -14.96
N LYS A 88 12.05 -2.12 -13.84
CA LYS A 88 12.90 -3.29 -13.61
C LYS A 88 12.57 -3.92 -12.28
N GLY A 89 12.52 -5.25 -12.28
CA GLY A 89 12.59 -6.06 -11.08
C GLY A 89 11.39 -5.91 -10.15
N ILE A 90 10.16 -5.83 -10.67
CA ILE A 90 8.96 -5.83 -9.83
C ILE A 90 8.95 -7.07 -8.93
N LYS A 91 8.75 -6.82 -7.64
CA LYS A 91 8.55 -7.84 -6.60
C LYS A 91 7.32 -7.47 -5.80
N PHE A 92 6.51 -8.46 -5.48
CA PHE A 92 5.39 -8.33 -4.56
C PHE A 92 5.76 -8.91 -3.20
N GLU A 93 5.11 -8.42 -2.14
CA GLU A 93 5.36 -8.88 -0.76
C GLU A 93 6.86 -8.83 -0.40
N HIS A 94 7.50 -7.70 -0.73
CA HIS A 94 8.94 -7.56 -0.59
C HIS A 94 9.35 -7.22 0.83
N LYS A 95 10.08 -8.13 1.46
CA LYS A 95 10.64 -7.94 2.80
C LYS A 95 11.89 -7.07 2.75
N ILE A 96 11.86 -5.95 3.45
CA ILE A 96 12.98 -5.00 3.56
C ILE A 96 13.96 -5.47 4.63
N GLY A 97 13.43 -5.86 5.77
CA GLY A 97 14.13 -6.22 6.99
C GLY A 97 13.44 -5.67 8.23
N ILE A 98 14.01 -5.96 9.39
CA ILE A 98 13.45 -5.53 10.67
C ILE A 98 13.69 -4.03 10.86
N PRO A 99 12.66 -3.23 11.22
CA PRO A 99 12.82 -1.79 11.39
C PRO A 99 13.76 -1.38 12.53
N LEU A 100 13.80 -2.15 13.61
CA LEU A 100 14.68 -1.94 14.76
C LEU A 100 15.90 -2.84 14.69
N ILE A 101 16.90 -2.60 15.54
CA ILE A 101 18.07 -3.47 15.63
C ILE A 101 17.71 -4.75 16.39
N GLU A 102 17.64 -5.86 15.69
CA GLU A 102 17.11 -7.13 16.18
C GLU A 102 17.75 -7.59 17.48
N GLU A 103 19.09 -7.59 17.57
CA GLU A 103 19.83 -8.03 18.74
C GLU A 103 19.52 -7.18 19.97
N LYS A 104 19.37 -5.87 19.79
CA LYS A 104 19.02 -4.94 20.86
C LYS A 104 17.59 -5.17 21.36
N VAL A 105 16.65 -5.36 20.43
CA VAL A 105 15.26 -5.65 20.82
C VAL A 105 15.17 -6.99 21.52
N LYS A 106 15.78 -8.04 21.04
CA LYS A 106 15.78 -9.36 21.71
C LYS A 106 16.34 -9.28 23.13
N LYS A 107 17.35 -8.43 23.35
CA LYS A 107 17.91 -8.21 24.69
C LYS A 107 16.94 -7.48 25.63
N ASN A 108 16.26 -6.44 25.13
CA ASN A 108 15.41 -5.56 25.94
C ASN A 108 13.96 -6.07 26.05
N TYR A 109 13.49 -6.79 25.01
CA TYR A 109 12.11 -7.29 24.86
C TYR A 109 12.14 -8.75 24.37
N PRO A 110 12.62 -9.72 25.18
CA PRO A 110 12.90 -11.08 24.73
C PRO A 110 11.67 -11.86 24.23
N ASN A 111 10.48 -11.47 24.68
CA ASN A 111 9.23 -12.11 24.31
C ASN A 111 8.54 -11.45 23.11
N ASP A 112 9.09 -10.37 22.58
CA ASP A 112 8.48 -9.65 21.47
C ASP A 112 8.81 -10.31 20.13
N LEU A 113 7.76 -10.56 19.35
CA LEU A 113 7.90 -10.97 17.97
C LEU A 113 8.39 -9.78 17.11
N LEU A 114 9.55 -9.96 16.52
CA LEU A 114 10.07 -9.04 15.53
C LEU A 114 9.54 -9.47 14.16
N LYS A 115 8.97 -8.51 13.44
CA LYS A 115 8.52 -8.70 12.07
C LYS A 115 9.32 -7.82 11.14
N GLU A 116 9.68 -8.38 10.01
CA GLU A 116 10.22 -7.60 8.90
C GLU A 116 9.15 -6.62 8.39
N ALA A 117 9.60 -5.47 7.93
CA ALA A 117 8.74 -4.58 7.16
C ALA A 117 8.51 -5.24 5.81
N ASN A 118 7.24 -5.45 5.46
CA ASN A 118 6.81 -6.07 4.22
C ASN A 118 6.07 -5.03 3.38
N LEU A 119 6.51 -4.84 2.14
CA LEU A 119 5.91 -3.91 1.18
C LEU A 119 5.06 -4.67 0.18
N ASP A 120 3.94 -4.11 -0.17
CA ASP A 120 3.06 -4.69 -1.18
C ASP A 120 3.75 -4.81 -2.55
N VAL A 121 4.55 -3.78 -2.93
CA VAL A 121 5.30 -3.79 -4.20
C VAL A 121 6.66 -3.10 -4.03
N PHE A 122 7.66 -3.61 -4.75
CA PHE A 122 8.99 -3.02 -4.89
C PHE A 122 9.41 -3.08 -6.35
N PHE A 123 9.99 -1.98 -6.88
CA PHE A 123 10.54 -1.93 -8.24
C PHE A 123 11.49 -0.75 -8.45
N GLU A 124 12.26 -0.81 -9.52
CA GLU A 124 13.09 0.30 -10.00
C GLU A 124 12.50 0.92 -11.26
N MET A 125 12.47 2.25 -11.33
CA MET A 125 12.08 3.00 -12.50
C MET A 125 12.84 4.33 -12.59
N ASN A 126 13.48 4.60 -13.73
CA ASN A 126 14.20 5.86 -13.98
C ASN A 126 15.22 6.20 -12.87
N ASN A 127 16.07 5.26 -12.48
CA ASN A 127 17.07 5.40 -11.41
C ASN A 127 16.47 5.77 -10.05
N THR A 128 15.25 5.31 -9.79
CA THR A 128 14.56 5.48 -8.52
C THR A 128 14.02 4.14 -8.07
N LEU A 129 14.30 3.76 -6.83
CA LEU A 129 13.68 2.60 -6.17
C LEU A 129 12.38 3.03 -5.51
N TYR A 130 11.33 2.32 -5.83
CA TYR A 130 10.00 2.53 -5.26
C TYR A 130 9.68 1.41 -4.27
N PHE A 131 9.39 1.83 -3.05
CA PHE A 131 8.94 1.00 -1.93
C PHE A 131 7.47 1.32 -1.72
N VAL A 132 6.58 0.43 -2.16
CA VAL A 132 5.15 0.75 -2.27
C VAL A 132 4.33 0.05 -1.21
N GLU A 133 3.53 0.84 -0.50
CA GLU A 133 2.43 0.39 0.35
C GLU A 133 1.10 0.73 -0.32
N SER A 134 0.33 -0.30 -0.67
CA SER A 134 -0.93 -0.19 -1.39
C SER A 134 -2.12 -0.30 -0.43
N LYS A 135 -3.09 0.61 -0.57
CA LYS A 135 -4.33 0.57 0.21
C LYS A 135 -5.54 0.65 -0.71
N PHE A 136 -6.51 -0.19 -0.46
CA PHE A 136 -7.77 -0.22 -1.19
C PHE A 136 -8.91 0.30 -0.32
N LEU A 137 -9.65 -0.59 0.32
CA LEU A 137 -10.78 -0.22 1.17
C LEU A 137 -10.39 -0.04 2.66
N GLU A 138 -9.19 -0.46 3.04
CA GLU A 138 -8.74 -0.48 4.44
C GLU A 138 -8.88 0.86 5.16
N PRO A 139 -8.55 2.02 4.54
CA PRO A 139 -8.69 3.31 5.20
C PRO A 139 -10.11 3.63 5.63
N TYR A 140 -11.10 2.97 5.05
CA TYR A 140 -12.49 3.20 5.37
C TYR A 140 -13.00 2.36 6.54
N TYR A 141 -12.23 1.37 7.01
CA TYR A 141 -12.64 0.48 8.10
C TYR A 141 -11.58 0.13 9.13
N SER A 142 -10.34 0.38 8.86
CA SER A 142 -9.30 0.20 9.86
C SER A 142 -9.10 1.46 10.70
N SER A 143 -8.45 1.28 11.82
CA SER A 143 -7.93 2.35 12.66
C SER A 143 -6.42 2.20 12.77
N THR A 144 -5.72 3.31 12.93
CA THR A 144 -4.29 3.32 13.17
C THR A 144 -4.02 3.02 14.65
N ASN A 145 -3.09 2.10 14.90
CA ASN A 145 -2.63 1.79 16.25
C ASN A 145 -1.35 2.57 16.56
N ALA A 146 -1.15 2.90 17.82
CA ALA A 146 0.10 3.48 18.30
C ALA A 146 1.28 2.53 18.10
N LEU A 147 2.47 3.07 18.05
CA LEU A 147 3.71 2.30 18.08
C LEU A 147 3.84 1.63 19.46
N SER A 148 4.27 0.37 19.47
CA SER A 148 4.52 -0.35 20.72
C SER A 148 5.77 0.20 21.45
N GLU A 149 5.89 -0.08 22.74
CA GLU A 149 6.95 0.41 23.63
C GLU A 149 8.36 0.22 23.07
N LYS A 150 8.62 -0.87 22.38
CA LYS A 150 9.93 -1.11 21.76
C LYS A 150 10.36 -0.05 20.74
N TYR A 151 9.40 0.66 20.14
CA TYR A 151 9.68 1.79 19.23
C TYR A 151 9.87 3.12 19.98
N LEU A 152 9.57 3.18 21.28
CA LEU A 152 9.80 4.34 22.14
C LEU A 152 11.12 4.24 22.92
N ASP A 153 11.76 3.08 22.88
CA ASP A 153 13.00 2.81 23.59
C ASP A 153 14.22 3.08 22.68
N ILE A 154 14.97 4.13 22.98
CA ILE A 154 16.16 4.57 22.25
C ILE A 154 17.21 3.47 22.09
N ARG A 155 17.29 2.54 23.07
CA ARG A 155 18.25 1.45 23.06
C ARG A 155 18.08 0.47 21.89
N ASN A 156 16.91 0.45 21.27
CA ASN A 156 16.58 -0.48 20.19
C ASN A 156 16.95 0.05 18.81
N TYR A 157 17.42 1.28 18.71
CA TYR A 157 17.77 1.92 17.45
C TYR A 157 19.30 1.83 17.16
N GLY A 158 19.62 2.05 15.89
CA GLY A 158 20.99 2.24 15.38
C GLY A 158 21.36 3.71 15.30
N ASP A 159 21.82 4.12 14.12
CA ASP A 159 22.20 5.50 13.85
C ASP A 159 21.02 6.46 14.00
N ASN A 160 21.33 7.68 14.49
CA ASN A 160 20.32 8.73 14.69
C ASN A 160 19.13 8.33 15.60
N ALA A 161 19.40 7.47 16.58
CA ALA A 161 18.40 6.94 17.50
C ALA A 161 17.52 8.03 18.14
N GLU A 162 18.13 9.18 18.52
CA GLU A 162 17.43 10.32 19.13
C GLU A 162 16.35 10.91 18.22
N ILE A 163 16.65 11.05 16.91
CA ILE A 163 15.69 11.55 15.93
C ILE A 163 14.53 10.57 15.81
N TRP A 164 14.82 9.28 15.64
CA TRP A 164 13.79 8.27 15.49
C TRP A 164 12.85 8.15 16.70
N VAL A 165 13.43 8.14 17.90
CA VAL A 165 12.64 8.07 19.15
C VAL A 165 11.82 9.34 19.37
N HIS A 166 12.38 10.51 19.07
CA HIS A 166 11.62 11.76 19.12
C HIS A 166 10.34 11.66 18.28
N TYR A 167 10.47 11.24 17.02
CA TYR A 167 9.31 11.12 16.12
C TYR A 167 8.38 9.96 16.48
N ALA A 168 8.88 8.87 17.04
CA ALA A 168 8.03 7.78 17.56
C ALA A 168 7.15 8.25 18.71
N ASN A 169 7.69 9.02 19.64
CA ASN A 169 6.93 9.62 20.73
C ASN A 169 5.90 10.63 20.20
N LEU A 170 6.32 11.54 19.32
CA LEU A 170 5.43 12.53 18.70
C LEU A 170 4.25 11.88 17.97
N LEU A 171 4.49 10.77 17.26
CA LEU A 171 3.43 9.99 16.62
C LEU A 171 2.45 9.40 17.63
N ASN A 172 2.96 8.82 18.71
CA ASN A 172 2.10 8.22 19.72
C ASN A 172 1.27 9.26 20.48
N GLU A 173 1.85 10.41 20.80
CA GLU A 173 1.14 11.53 21.43
C GLU A 173 0.00 12.05 20.55
N ASN A 174 0.20 12.07 19.25
CA ASN A 174 -0.74 12.61 18.26
C ASN A 174 -1.44 11.52 17.43
N ILE A 175 -1.50 10.27 17.91
CA ILE A 175 -2.02 9.15 17.12
C ILE A 175 -3.49 9.33 16.70
N LYS A 176 -4.26 10.09 17.44
CA LYS A 176 -5.66 10.41 17.12
C LYS A 176 -5.78 11.26 15.84
N ASP A 177 -4.74 12.03 15.52
CA ASP A 177 -4.67 12.83 14.31
C ASP A 177 -4.48 11.98 13.05
N TYR A 178 -4.17 10.69 13.23
CA TYR A 178 -3.95 9.71 12.17
C TYR A 178 -4.87 8.49 12.30
N SER A 179 -6.09 8.72 12.78
CA SER A 179 -7.03 7.65 13.14
C SER A 179 -7.37 6.68 12.00
N ILE A 180 -7.22 7.10 10.74
CA ILE A 180 -7.53 6.31 9.54
C ILE A 180 -6.38 6.21 8.52
N TYR A 181 -5.38 7.06 8.62
CA TYR A 181 -4.16 6.96 7.83
C TYR A 181 -3.09 6.20 8.62
N ASN A 182 -2.67 5.04 8.15
CA ASN A 182 -1.74 4.17 8.89
C ASN A 182 -0.30 4.71 8.87
N ILE A 183 -0.11 5.86 9.51
CA ILE A 183 1.19 6.54 9.62
C ILE A 183 2.23 5.69 10.33
N THR A 184 1.83 4.88 11.32
CA THR A 184 2.77 4.02 12.06
C THR A 184 3.34 2.89 11.20
N GLN A 185 2.58 2.41 10.23
CA GLN A 185 3.08 1.46 9.23
C GLN A 185 4.10 2.14 8.31
N MET A 186 3.77 3.32 7.80
CA MET A 186 4.67 4.10 6.95
C MET A 186 5.96 4.49 7.68
N PHE A 187 5.87 4.86 8.96
CA PHE A 187 7.05 5.11 9.82
C PHE A 187 7.95 3.87 9.94
N LYS A 188 7.36 2.69 10.17
CA LYS A 188 8.11 1.44 10.26
C LYS A 188 8.79 1.08 8.93
N HIS A 189 8.11 1.31 7.80
CA HIS A 189 8.70 1.10 6.48
C HIS A 189 9.87 2.05 6.24
N LEU A 190 9.70 3.34 6.54
CA LEU A 190 10.78 4.33 6.40
C LEU A 190 11.99 3.98 7.26
N LEU A 191 11.76 3.58 8.52
CA LEU A 191 12.82 3.13 9.44
C LEU A 191 13.53 1.87 8.93
N ALA A 192 12.79 0.90 8.39
CA ALA A 192 13.37 -0.31 7.81
C ALA A 192 14.24 0.02 6.58
N ILE A 193 13.76 0.87 5.68
CA ILE A 193 14.54 1.33 4.51
C ILE A 193 15.82 2.02 5.00
N TYR A 194 15.73 2.90 6.00
CA TYR A 194 16.88 3.61 6.56
C TYR A 194 17.91 2.66 7.17
N ASN A 195 17.49 1.72 8.01
CA ASN A 195 18.41 0.78 8.67
C ASN A 195 19.04 -0.23 7.72
N HIS A 196 18.47 -0.41 6.55
CA HIS A 196 19.00 -1.29 5.50
C HIS A 196 19.47 -0.53 4.26
N ARG A 197 19.70 0.79 4.35
CA ARG A 197 20.04 1.67 3.23
C ARG A 197 21.26 1.24 2.43
N GLU A 198 22.21 0.55 3.06
CA GLU A 198 23.41 0.01 2.39
C GLU A 198 23.04 -0.96 1.24
N LYS A 199 21.91 -1.65 1.34
CA LYS A 199 21.42 -2.54 0.28
C LYS A 199 21.01 -1.79 -0.98
N TRP A 200 20.77 -0.48 -0.87
CA TRP A 200 20.18 0.37 -1.91
C TRP A 200 21.12 1.42 -2.48
N ASN A 201 22.42 1.41 -2.05
CA ASN A 201 23.42 2.40 -2.45
C ASN A 201 23.71 2.45 -3.96
N TYR A 202 23.28 1.42 -4.70
CA TYR A 202 23.43 1.39 -6.14
C TYR A 202 22.41 2.29 -6.88
N CYS A 203 21.38 2.76 -6.20
CA CYS A 203 20.36 3.60 -6.78
C CYS A 203 20.39 5.00 -6.17
N PRO A 204 20.42 6.06 -6.98
CA PRO A 204 20.58 7.42 -6.50
C PRO A 204 19.34 7.97 -5.76
N ASN A 205 18.15 7.41 -6.02
CA ASN A 205 16.91 7.92 -5.43
C ASN A 205 16.07 6.80 -4.83
N LEU A 206 15.50 7.06 -3.66
CA LEU A 206 14.61 6.16 -2.93
C LEU A 206 13.27 6.85 -2.70
N VAL A 207 12.18 6.17 -2.96
CA VAL A 207 10.82 6.71 -2.73
C VAL A 207 10.00 5.69 -1.97
N LEU A 208 9.61 6.01 -0.74
CA LEU A 208 8.54 5.30 -0.05
C LEU A 208 7.20 5.87 -0.54
N LEU A 209 6.48 5.07 -1.31
CA LEU A 209 5.25 5.46 -1.97
C LEU A 209 4.04 4.78 -1.31
N ASN A 210 3.15 5.57 -0.76
CA ASN A 210 1.84 5.09 -0.37
C ASN A 210 0.86 5.30 -1.52
N VAL A 211 0.20 4.24 -1.97
CA VAL A 211 -0.79 4.31 -3.05
C VAL A 211 -2.15 3.92 -2.50
N GLY A 212 -3.11 4.82 -2.65
CA GLY A 212 -4.47 4.60 -2.17
C GLY A 212 -5.48 4.53 -3.30
N TRP A 213 -6.52 3.72 -3.09
CA TRP A 213 -7.69 3.77 -3.93
C TRP A 213 -8.49 5.04 -3.62
N GLU A 214 -8.93 5.73 -4.67
CA GLU A 214 -9.76 6.91 -4.56
C GLU A 214 -11.24 6.54 -4.76
N ILE A 215 -12.09 7.00 -3.86
CA ILE A 215 -13.54 6.93 -4.07
C ILE A 215 -13.94 8.09 -4.96
N THR A 216 -14.24 7.76 -6.22
CA THR A 216 -14.68 8.74 -7.23
C THR A 216 -16.15 9.10 -7.04
N ASP A 217 -16.59 10.25 -7.57
CA ASP A 217 -17.98 10.66 -7.59
C ASP A 217 -18.87 9.59 -8.28
N LYS A 218 -18.38 8.98 -9.36
CA LYS A 218 -19.06 7.87 -10.04
C LYS A 218 -19.34 6.69 -9.12
N PHE A 219 -18.40 6.35 -8.23
CA PHE A 219 -18.64 5.30 -7.24
C PHE A 219 -19.63 5.76 -6.15
N ILE A 220 -19.56 7.02 -5.74
CA ILE A 220 -20.49 7.61 -4.77
C ILE A 220 -21.92 7.54 -5.27
N ASP A 221 -22.16 7.79 -6.56
CA ASP A 221 -23.49 7.73 -7.20
C ASP A 221 -24.09 6.32 -7.20
N LEU A 222 -23.27 5.28 -7.07
CA LEU A 222 -23.76 3.89 -6.94
C LEU A 222 -24.24 3.54 -5.53
N ILE A 223 -23.99 4.42 -4.55
CA ILE A 223 -24.34 4.17 -3.15
C ILE A 223 -25.79 4.61 -2.89
N GLU A 224 -26.67 3.65 -2.67
CA GLU A 224 -28.11 3.91 -2.47
C GLU A 224 -28.43 4.74 -1.21
N SER A 225 -27.61 4.63 -0.17
CA SER A 225 -27.85 5.26 1.13
C SER A 225 -27.21 6.64 1.24
N LYS A 226 -28.02 7.71 1.28
CA LYS A 226 -27.56 9.08 1.53
C LYS A 226 -26.71 9.21 2.81
N ARG A 227 -27.04 8.46 3.86
CA ARG A 227 -26.25 8.43 5.11
C ARG A 227 -24.86 7.83 4.87
N SER A 228 -24.77 6.81 4.04
CA SER A 228 -23.51 6.18 3.66
C SER A 228 -22.66 7.14 2.83
N VAL A 229 -23.25 7.82 1.86
CA VAL A 229 -22.58 8.87 1.06
C VAL A 229 -21.97 9.93 1.96
N SER A 230 -22.77 10.54 2.85
CA SER A 230 -22.29 11.57 3.77
C SER A 230 -21.12 11.12 4.65
N TYR A 231 -21.15 9.87 5.10
CA TYR A 231 -20.06 9.33 5.90
C TYR A 231 -18.79 9.14 5.06
N ILE A 232 -18.91 8.58 3.87
CA ILE A 232 -17.79 8.32 2.97
C ILE A 232 -17.11 9.62 2.57
N VAL A 233 -17.88 10.63 2.18
CA VAL A 233 -17.35 11.97 1.84
C VAL A 233 -16.57 12.57 3.01
N LYS A 234 -17.13 12.51 4.22
CA LYS A 234 -16.42 12.99 5.42
C LYS A 234 -15.12 12.20 5.68
N ARG A 235 -15.17 10.90 5.48
CA ARG A 235 -13.99 10.05 5.70
C ARG A 235 -12.92 10.26 4.63
N ASN A 236 -13.30 10.47 3.38
CA ASN A 236 -12.37 10.87 2.32
C ASN A 236 -11.64 12.15 2.67
N LYS A 237 -12.37 13.20 3.06
CA LYS A 237 -11.77 14.46 3.47
C LYS A 237 -10.79 14.27 4.63
N LEU A 238 -11.19 13.52 5.65
CA LEU A 238 -10.33 13.22 6.79
C LEU A 238 -9.08 12.41 6.38
N LEU A 239 -9.23 11.46 5.46
CA LEU A 239 -8.10 10.69 4.94
C LEU A 239 -7.09 11.58 4.23
N GLU A 240 -7.55 12.51 3.39
CA GLU A 240 -6.69 13.47 2.70
C GLU A 240 -5.94 14.38 3.68
N GLU A 241 -6.62 14.90 4.69
CA GLU A 241 -6.01 15.73 5.73
C GLU A 241 -4.93 14.95 6.51
N GLN A 242 -5.24 13.74 6.96
CA GLN A 242 -4.33 12.90 7.73
C GLN A 242 -3.14 12.42 6.90
N LYS A 243 -3.37 12.07 5.64
CA LYS A 243 -2.35 11.68 4.68
C LYS A 243 -1.34 12.80 4.45
N ASN A 244 -1.81 14.02 4.17
CA ASN A 244 -0.94 15.17 3.93
C ASN A 244 -0.07 15.48 5.17
N LYS A 245 -0.66 15.54 6.36
CA LYS A 245 0.08 15.67 7.63
C LYS A 245 1.12 14.55 7.82
N GLY A 246 0.74 13.31 7.50
CA GLY A 246 1.63 12.16 7.65
C GLY A 246 2.82 12.22 6.70
N ILE A 247 2.61 12.59 5.44
CA ILE A 247 3.70 12.76 4.45
C ILE A 247 4.64 13.90 4.87
N GLU A 248 4.08 15.02 5.31
CA GLU A 248 4.87 16.14 5.84
C GLU A 248 5.76 15.69 7.00
N LEU A 249 5.19 14.96 7.97
CA LEU A 249 5.94 14.44 9.11
C LEU A 249 7.06 13.50 8.68
N LEU A 250 6.79 12.55 7.79
CA LEU A 250 7.79 11.60 7.32
C LEU A 250 8.90 12.27 6.51
N ASN A 251 8.58 13.26 5.67
CA ASN A 251 9.59 14.03 4.96
C ASN A 251 10.40 14.94 5.90
N LYS A 252 9.82 15.40 7.01
CA LYS A 252 10.55 16.11 8.05
C LYS A 252 11.57 15.20 8.75
N ILE A 253 11.21 13.94 9.04
CA ILE A 253 12.18 12.95 9.54
C ILE A 253 13.36 12.82 8.59
N ILE A 254 13.10 12.67 7.28
CA ILE A 254 14.13 12.56 6.24
C ILE A 254 15.05 13.80 6.25
N SER A 255 14.48 14.98 6.36
CA SER A 255 15.23 16.25 6.45
C SER A 255 16.12 16.31 7.68
N ASP A 256 15.60 15.94 8.86
CA ASP A 256 16.36 15.96 10.12
C ASP A 256 17.46 14.89 10.12
N LEU A 257 17.26 13.78 9.43
CA LEU A 257 18.28 12.76 9.18
C LEU A 257 19.32 13.17 8.13
N LYS A 258 19.11 14.29 7.42
CA LYS A 258 19.93 14.72 6.27
C LYS A 258 20.02 13.64 5.18
N TRP A 259 18.95 12.93 4.96
CA TRP A 259 18.86 11.82 4.00
C TRP A 259 18.30 12.31 2.65
N GLU A 260 19.14 13.06 1.91
CA GLU A 260 18.73 13.85 0.74
C GLU A 260 18.18 13.05 -0.44
N ASN A 261 18.58 11.78 -0.58
CA ASN A 261 18.18 10.94 -1.70
C ASN A 261 16.93 10.09 -1.42
N CYS A 262 16.21 10.34 -0.33
CA CYS A 262 14.98 9.66 0.02
C CYS A 262 13.80 10.63 0.07
N GLY A 263 12.61 10.16 -0.28
CA GLY A 263 11.37 10.92 -0.14
C GLY A 263 10.17 10.02 0.12
N VAL A 264 9.17 10.58 0.78
CA VAL A 264 7.86 9.94 0.97
C VAL A 264 6.82 10.64 0.12
N LYS A 265 6.05 9.87 -0.64
CA LYS A 265 5.01 10.37 -1.54
C LYS A 265 3.71 9.60 -1.35
N PHE A 266 2.62 10.23 -1.76
CA PHE A 266 1.32 9.58 -1.90
C PHE A 266 0.81 9.74 -3.33
N GLN A 267 0.06 8.72 -3.79
CA GLN A 267 -0.64 8.74 -5.08
C GLN A 267 -1.97 8.00 -4.98
N HIS A 268 -2.89 8.34 -5.85
CA HIS A 268 -4.08 7.53 -6.09
C HIS A 268 -3.90 6.60 -7.29
N TYR A 269 -4.61 5.49 -7.29
CA TYR A 269 -4.79 4.65 -8.47
C TYR A 269 -5.75 5.34 -9.44
N ASN A 270 -5.23 6.23 -10.28
CA ASN A 270 -6.02 6.94 -11.28
C ASN A 270 -5.23 7.13 -12.59
N GLU A 271 -5.89 7.74 -13.60
CA GLU A 271 -5.32 7.95 -14.94
C GLU A 271 -4.17 8.97 -14.96
N GLU A 272 -4.12 9.88 -13.99
CA GLU A 272 -3.12 10.96 -13.90
C GLU A 272 -1.86 10.54 -13.17
N ASN A 273 -1.76 9.28 -12.79
CA ASN A 273 -0.68 8.78 -11.99
C ASN A 273 0.69 8.97 -12.66
N MET A 274 1.66 9.47 -11.86
CA MET A 274 3.01 9.82 -12.35
C MET A 274 3.83 8.65 -12.86
N LEU A 275 3.50 7.42 -12.50
CA LEU A 275 4.34 6.25 -12.74
C LEU A 275 4.31 5.75 -14.19
N GLY A 276 3.45 6.24 -15.02
CA GLY A 276 3.49 5.86 -16.42
C GLY A 276 2.15 6.04 -17.13
N LYS A 277 2.25 6.20 -18.43
CA LYS A 277 1.09 6.26 -19.30
C LYS A 277 0.63 4.83 -19.57
N ILE A 278 -0.35 4.36 -18.83
CA ILE A 278 -1.10 3.13 -19.18
C ILE A 278 -2.28 3.50 -20.08
N ARG A 279 -2.30 4.71 -20.61
CA ARG A 279 -3.41 5.24 -21.42
C ARG A 279 -3.52 4.48 -22.75
N ASN A 280 -4.76 4.17 -23.14
CA ASN A 280 -5.15 3.54 -24.39
C ASN A 280 -4.84 2.04 -24.53
N ASN A 281 -4.77 1.33 -23.43
CA ASN A 281 -4.63 -0.12 -23.42
C ASN A 281 -5.97 -0.75 -23.04
N GLN A 282 -6.43 -1.78 -23.78
CA GLN A 282 -7.66 -2.52 -23.47
C GLN A 282 -7.67 -3.11 -22.03
N PHE A 283 -6.51 -3.44 -21.50
CA PHE A 283 -6.39 -3.97 -20.13
C PHE A 283 -6.49 -2.86 -19.09
N PHE A 284 -6.07 -1.64 -19.41
CA PHE A 284 -6.29 -0.49 -18.55
C PHE A 284 -7.76 -0.08 -18.53
N GLU A 285 -8.48 -0.21 -19.64
CA GLU A 285 -9.93 -0.02 -19.64
C GLU A 285 -10.63 -1.03 -18.71
N ASP A 286 -10.21 -2.31 -18.75
CA ASP A 286 -10.73 -3.32 -17.82
C ASP A 286 -10.40 -2.98 -16.37
N PHE A 287 -9.15 -2.58 -16.07
CA PHE A 287 -8.75 -2.08 -14.76
C PHE A 287 -9.61 -0.89 -14.31
N SER A 288 -9.78 0.10 -15.18
CA SER A 288 -10.55 1.31 -14.90
C SER A 288 -12.02 1.01 -14.64
N LYS A 289 -12.62 0.10 -15.40
CA LYS A 289 -13.99 -0.37 -15.15
C LYS A 289 -14.12 -1.05 -13.78
N ARG A 290 -13.16 -1.88 -13.42
CA ARG A 290 -13.16 -2.65 -12.15
C ARG A 290 -12.98 -1.78 -10.92
N TYR A 291 -11.99 -0.91 -10.96
CA TYR A 291 -11.48 -0.23 -9.77
C TYR A 291 -11.75 1.27 -9.77
N LEU A 292 -11.84 1.91 -10.94
CA LEU A 292 -12.08 3.35 -11.05
C LEU A 292 -13.53 3.67 -11.45
N PHE A 293 -14.34 2.65 -11.75
CA PHE A 293 -15.74 2.80 -12.21
C PHE A 293 -15.89 3.74 -13.41
N SER A 294 -14.84 3.82 -14.22
CA SER A 294 -14.88 4.56 -15.49
C SER A 294 -15.68 3.76 -16.51
N ILE A 295 -16.82 4.29 -16.94
CA ILE A 295 -17.67 3.74 -18.00
C ILE A 295 -17.39 4.51 -19.26
#